data_c2cc146a2e6d4c7668c51e9239d61d14
#
_entry.id   c2cc146a2e6d4c7668c51e9239d61d14
#
_cell.length_a   1.000
_cell.length_b   1.000
_cell.length_c   1.000
_cell.angle_alpha   90.00
_cell.angle_beta   90.00
_cell.angle_gamma   90.00
#
_symmetry.space_group_name_H-M   'P 1'
#
loop_
_entity.id
_entity.type
_entity.pdbx_description
1 polymer ?
#
loop_
_entity_poly.entity_id
_entity_poly.type
_entity_poly.pdbx_seq_one_letter_code
_entity_poly.pdbx_strand_id
1 'polypeptide(L)'
;MTDIAAKPAVRSAIEPVSMTRYGSDFEGFARDLGRSFERYGFAVVGDHGLDQPMLDEALNQTKAFFALPEETKRGYHIPGGGGARGYTPFGVETAKGAELHDLKEFWHTGRDLPAGHPYRKYMADNVWPSETPGFQPAISAQFAALDGLGLKVLRAIAHYLELGDDFFEPTVRQGNSILRLLHYPPVGADSPHVRAGAHEDINVITLLLGAEEAGLEVLDRDGQWLPISPPAGSVVCNIGDMLQRLTNHRLPSTTHRVVNPAPERRGFARYSTPYFLHFEPEYLIETLPDCVDAAHPNRYPEPITAEDFLQERLREIKLK
;
A
#
# COMPACT_ATOMS: atom_id res chain seq x y z
N MET A 1 29.89 -14.07 -29.46
CA MET A 1 28.87 -14.46 -28.46
C MET A 1 29.49 -14.22 -27.11
N THR A 2 29.31 -13.06 -26.56
CA THR A 2 29.79 -12.68 -25.21
C THR A 2 28.71 -13.09 -24.21
N ASP A 3 29.07 -14.04 -23.41
CA ASP A 3 28.27 -14.56 -22.28
C ASP A 3 28.04 -13.42 -21.29
N ILE A 4 26.83 -12.86 -21.26
CA ILE A 4 26.45 -11.88 -20.25
C ILE A 4 26.15 -12.68 -18.98
N ALA A 5 27.18 -12.86 -18.16
CA ALA A 5 27.01 -13.41 -16.83
C ALA A 5 25.94 -12.61 -16.09
N ALA A 6 24.82 -13.26 -15.77
CA ALA A 6 23.76 -12.68 -14.98
C ALA A 6 24.36 -12.20 -13.63
N LYS A 7 24.27 -10.90 -13.36
CA LYS A 7 24.60 -10.38 -12.02
C LYS A 7 23.83 -11.19 -10.99
N PRO A 8 24.46 -11.60 -9.87
CA PRO A 8 23.75 -12.32 -8.82
C PRO A 8 22.56 -11.47 -8.37
N ALA A 9 21.38 -12.09 -8.32
CA ALA A 9 20.18 -11.46 -7.82
C ALA A 9 20.48 -10.93 -6.40
N VAL A 10 20.24 -9.65 -6.17
CA VAL A 10 20.34 -9.06 -4.83
C VAL A 10 19.35 -9.82 -3.96
N ARG A 11 19.85 -10.58 -2.97
CA ARG A 11 18.99 -11.29 -2.03
C ARG A 11 18.14 -10.27 -1.28
N SER A 12 16.84 -10.49 -1.27
CA SER A 12 15.93 -9.70 -0.44
C SER A 12 16.33 -9.88 1.04
N ALA A 13 16.37 -8.78 1.79
CA ALA A 13 16.62 -8.83 3.23
C ALA A 13 15.47 -9.49 4.00
N ILE A 14 14.29 -9.62 3.39
CA ILE A 14 13.07 -10.19 3.99
C ILE A 14 12.72 -11.48 3.25
N GLU A 15 12.76 -12.58 3.98
CA GLU A 15 12.38 -13.91 3.44
C GLU A 15 10.85 -14.01 3.33
N PRO A 16 10.33 -14.58 2.23
CA PRO A 16 8.90 -14.76 2.05
C PRO A 16 8.29 -15.76 3.04
N VAL A 17 7.10 -15.43 3.55
CA VAL A 17 6.26 -16.34 4.32
C VAL A 17 5.16 -16.87 3.39
N SER A 18 5.09 -18.21 3.21
CA SER A 18 4.12 -18.83 2.30
C SER A 18 2.70 -18.83 2.90
N MET A 19 1.72 -18.31 2.14
CA MET A 19 0.30 -18.31 2.52
C MET A 19 -0.29 -19.75 2.56
N THR A 20 0.34 -20.76 1.98
CA THR A 20 -0.11 -22.15 2.12
C THR A 20 -0.11 -22.60 3.56
N ARG A 21 0.76 -22.02 4.40
CA ARG A 21 0.83 -22.31 5.85
C ARG A 21 -0.35 -21.72 6.62
N TYR A 22 -1.09 -20.76 6.07
CA TYR A 22 -2.26 -20.18 6.73
C TYR A 22 -3.32 -21.23 7.09
N GLY A 23 -3.49 -22.26 6.27
CA GLY A 23 -4.43 -23.36 6.53
C GLY A 23 -3.82 -24.57 7.24
N SER A 24 -2.50 -24.80 7.16
CA SER A 24 -1.82 -25.99 7.65
C SER A 24 -0.96 -25.80 8.90
N ASP A 25 -0.48 -24.56 9.13
CA ASP A 25 0.40 -24.16 10.25
C ASP A 25 0.18 -22.67 10.55
N PHE A 26 -1.03 -22.32 10.99
CA PHE A 26 -1.41 -20.92 11.19
C PHE A 26 -0.56 -20.24 12.27
N GLU A 27 -0.27 -20.91 13.37
CA GLU A 27 0.59 -20.37 14.45
C GLU A 27 1.99 -20.04 13.93
N GLY A 28 2.62 -20.96 13.20
CA GLY A 28 3.93 -20.72 12.59
C GLY A 28 3.90 -19.63 11.53
N PHE A 29 2.84 -19.56 10.71
CA PHE A 29 2.62 -18.48 9.74
C PHE A 29 2.51 -17.11 10.43
N ALA A 30 1.64 -16.99 11.44
CA ALA A 30 1.41 -15.74 12.18
C ALA A 30 2.67 -15.27 12.91
N ARG A 31 3.39 -16.20 13.55
CA ARG A 31 4.65 -15.90 14.23
C ARG A 31 5.71 -15.37 13.27
N ASP A 32 5.93 -16.02 12.12
CA ASP A 32 6.98 -15.63 11.20
C ASP A 32 6.65 -14.31 10.49
N LEU A 33 5.37 -14.11 10.14
CA LEU A 33 4.86 -12.86 9.60
C LEU A 33 4.98 -11.71 10.60
N GLY A 34 4.54 -11.93 11.85
CA GLY A 34 4.59 -10.94 12.93
C GLY A 34 6.02 -10.52 13.27
N ARG A 35 6.97 -11.46 13.35
CA ARG A 35 8.40 -11.16 13.54
C ARG A 35 8.99 -10.32 12.42
N SER A 36 8.57 -10.55 11.17
CA SER A 36 9.00 -9.73 10.04
C SER A 36 8.49 -8.29 10.19
N PHE A 37 7.22 -8.11 10.54
CA PHE A 37 6.65 -6.79 10.80
C PHE A 37 7.29 -6.09 12.00
N GLU A 38 7.50 -6.79 13.11
CA GLU A 38 8.14 -6.22 14.30
C GLU A 38 9.56 -5.75 14.02
N ARG A 39 10.29 -6.47 13.18
CA ARG A 39 11.69 -6.15 12.85
C ARG A 39 11.81 -5.06 11.79
N TYR A 40 11.04 -5.16 10.71
CA TYR A 40 11.22 -4.36 9.51
C TYR A 40 10.05 -3.40 9.22
N GLY A 41 8.90 -3.57 9.88
CA GLY A 41 7.64 -2.94 9.46
C GLY A 41 7.10 -3.53 8.14
N PHE A 42 7.78 -4.52 7.58
CA PHE A 42 7.52 -5.14 6.28
C PHE A 42 7.53 -6.66 6.36
N ALA A 43 6.74 -7.29 5.52
CA ALA A 43 6.76 -8.73 5.28
C ALA A 43 6.53 -9.02 3.79
N VAL A 44 7.01 -10.18 3.33
CA VAL A 44 6.75 -10.69 1.98
C VAL A 44 5.88 -11.94 2.11
N VAL A 45 4.75 -11.96 1.41
CA VAL A 45 3.81 -13.09 1.39
C VAL A 45 3.91 -13.77 0.03
N GLY A 46 4.42 -15.00 0.03
CA GLY A 46 4.41 -15.88 -1.14
C GLY A 46 3.17 -16.74 -1.21
N ASP A 47 2.93 -17.38 -2.34
CA ASP A 47 1.82 -18.34 -2.55
C ASP A 47 0.46 -17.80 -2.10
N HIS A 48 0.19 -16.53 -2.35
CA HIS A 48 -0.96 -15.78 -1.81
C HIS A 48 -2.32 -16.26 -2.34
N GLY A 49 -2.34 -17.07 -3.40
CA GLY A 49 -3.55 -17.70 -3.93
C GLY A 49 -4.51 -16.74 -4.65
N LEU A 50 -4.09 -15.51 -4.96
CA LEU A 50 -4.86 -14.61 -5.82
C LEU A 50 -4.86 -15.14 -7.26
N ASP A 51 -5.99 -15.01 -7.95
CA ASP A 51 -6.15 -15.48 -9.32
C ASP A 51 -5.30 -14.67 -10.30
N GLN A 52 -4.30 -15.30 -10.92
CA GLN A 52 -3.37 -14.60 -11.83
C GLN A 52 -4.07 -14.01 -13.06
N PRO A 53 -5.00 -14.72 -13.76
CA PRO A 53 -5.76 -14.11 -14.84
C PRO A 53 -6.53 -12.84 -14.44
N MET A 54 -7.11 -12.80 -13.24
CA MET A 54 -7.78 -11.60 -12.73
C MET A 54 -6.78 -10.45 -12.50
N LEU A 55 -5.60 -10.74 -11.95
CA LEU A 55 -4.55 -9.73 -11.77
C LEU A 55 -4.02 -9.20 -13.10
N ASP A 56 -3.82 -10.07 -14.08
CA ASP A 56 -3.37 -9.71 -15.43
C ASP A 56 -4.40 -8.82 -16.13
N GLU A 57 -5.70 -9.14 -16.03
CA GLU A 57 -6.76 -8.31 -16.58
C GLU A 57 -6.81 -6.94 -15.92
N ALA A 58 -6.73 -6.85 -14.59
CA ALA A 58 -6.67 -5.58 -13.88
C ALA A 58 -5.48 -4.72 -14.32
N LEU A 59 -4.30 -5.32 -14.52
CA LEU A 59 -3.13 -4.65 -15.04
C LEU A 59 -3.33 -4.17 -16.49
N ASN A 60 -3.93 -4.99 -17.36
CA ASN A 60 -4.23 -4.64 -18.73
C ASN A 60 -5.19 -3.45 -18.81
N GLN A 61 -6.25 -3.44 -18.03
CA GLN A 61 -7.19 -2.33 -17.94
C GLN A 61 -6.55 -1.07 -17.37
N THR A 62 -5.66 -1.21 -16.38
CA THR A 62 -4.83 -0.11 -15.85
C THR A 62 -3.96 0.50 -16.94
N LYS A 63 -3.23 -0.32 -17.71
CA LYS A 63 -2.41 0.13 -18.84
C LYS A 63 -3.26 0.80 -19.92
N ALA A 64 -4.42 0.26 -20.24
CA ALA A 64 -5.34 0.82 -21.23
C ALA A 64 -5.83 2.23 -20.81
N PHE A 65 -6.19 2.42 -19.54
CA PHE A 65 -6.58 3.74 -19.03
C PHE A 65 -5.43 4.75 -19.11
N PHE A 66 -4.24 4.41 -18.63
CA PHE A 66 -3.12 5.36 -18.66
C PHE A 66 -2.59 5.65 -20.06
N ALA A 67 -2.91 4.82 -21.04
CA ALA A 67 -2.62 5.07 -22.46
C ALA A 67 -3.60 6.05 -23.13
N LEU A 68 -4.70 6.42 -22.49
CA LEU A 68 -5.66 7.40 -23.00
C LEU A 68 -5.00 8.79 -23.13
N PRO A 69 -5.51 9.66 -24.05
CA PRO A 69 -5.06 11.04 -24.14
C PRO A 69 -5.15 11.76 -22.80
N GLU A 70 -4.19 12.63 -22.52
CA GLU A 70 -4.10 13.39 -21.27
C GLU A 70 -5.39 14.15 -20.95
N GLU A 71 -5.99 14.78 -21.97
CA GLU A 71 -7.25 15.52 -21.84
C GLU A 71 -8.39 14.61 -21.37
N THR A 72 -8.49 13.39 -21.92
CA THR A 72 -9.48 12.39 -21.49
C THR A 72 -9.28 11.98 -20.03
N LYS A 73 -8.03 11.66 -19.66
CA LYS A 73 -7.69 11.29 -18.27
C LYS A 73 -8.03 12.42 -17.29
N ARG A 74 -7.72 13.67 -17.65
CA ARG A 74 -8.04 14.86 -16.83
C ARG A 74 -9.53 15.07 -16.62
N GLY A 75 -10.39 14.58 -17.49
CA GLY A 75 -11.85 14.58 -17.30
C GLY A 75 -12.30 13.80 -16.06
N TYR A 76 -11.47 12.87 -15.56
CA TYR A 76 -11.71 12.09 -14.35
C TYR A 76 -11.00 12.63 -13.09
N HIS A 77 -10.30 13.76 -13.20
CA HIS A 77 -9.76 14.46 -12.05
C HIS A 77 -10.87 15.19 -11.30
N ILE A 78 -10.95 15.01 -9.98
CA ILE A 78 -11.93 15.65 -9.11
C ILE A 78 -11.26 16.82 -8.38
N PRO A 79 -11.44 18.08 -8.82
CA PRO A 79 -10.84 19.24 -8.16
C PRO A 79 -11.31 19.37 -6.70
N GLY A 80 -10.37 19.61 -5.78
CA GLY A 80 -10.67 19.71 -4.35
C GLY A 80 -10.97 18.39 -3.66
N GLY A 81 -10.95 17.25 -4.39
CA GLY A 81 -11.18 15.92 -3.83
C GLY A 81 -9.98 15.32 -3.09
N GLY A 82 -8.85 16.03 -3.02
CA GLY A 82 -7.62 15.53 -2.37
C GLY A 82 -7.08 14.22 -3.00
N GLY A 83 -7.43 13.94 -4.27
CA GLY A 83 -7.04 12.71 -4.94
C GLY A 83 -7.70 11.44 -4.38
N ALA A 84 -8.76 11.57 -3.56
CA ALA A 84 -9.38 10.42 -2.87
C ALA A 84 -10.06 9.43 -3.82
N ARG A 85 -10.47 9.84 -5.02
CA ARG A 85 -11.10 9.02 -6.07
C ARG A 85 -10.72 9.55 -7.45
N GLY A 86 -10.79 8.65 -8.44
CA GLY A 86 -10.54 8.99 -9.83
C GLY A 86 -9.07 9.28 -10.13
N TYR A 87 -8.82 10.08 -11.15
CA TYR A 87 -7.50 10.34 -11.70
C TYR A 87 -6.80 11.50 -11.00
N THR A 88 -5.52 11.32 -10.69
CA THR A 88 -4.62 12.39 -10.25
C THR A 88 -3.46 12.50 -11.23
N PRO A 89 -3.30 13.67 -11.89
CA PRO A 89 -2.27 13.89 -12.89
C PRO A 89 -0.88 14.06 -12.31
N PHE A 90 0.14 14.02 -13.19
CA PHE A 90 1.51 14.36 -12.84
C PHE A 90 1.61 15.75 -12.18
N GLY A 91 2.55 15.89 -11.24
CA GLY A 91 2.90 17.17 -10.63
C GLY A 91 1.97 17.61 -9.49
N VAL A 92 1.03 16.77 -9.05
CA VAL A 92 0.11 17.09 -7.95
C VAL A 92 0.65 16.59 -6.61
N GLU A 93 1.21 15.39 -6.55
CA GLU A 93 1.70 14.82 -5.31
C GLU A 93 3.21 15.06 -5.15
N THR A 94 3.60 15.50 -3.95
CA THR A 94 4.98 15.78 -3.56
C THR A 94 5.25 15.10 -2.22
N ALA A 95 6.30 14.30 -2.12
CA ALA A 95 6.69 13.70 -0.85
C ALA A 95 7.00 14.76 0.21
N LYS A 96 6.73 14.46 1.48
CA LYS A 96 6.95 15.39 2.61
C LYS A 96 8.41 15.87 2.62
N GLY A 97 8.61 17.19 2.56
CA GLY A 97 9.93 17.79 2.56
C GLY A 97 10.69 17.77 1.23
N ALA A 98 10.11 17.23 0.16
CA ALA A 98 10.68 17.29 -1.19
C ALA A 98 10.35 18.64 -1.87
N GLU A 99 11.31 19.16 -2.64
CA GLU A 99 11.12 20.37 -3.48
C GLU A 99 10.51 20.04 -4.84
N LEU A 100 10.70 18.79 -5.31
CA LEU A 100 10.22 18.30 -6.59
C LEU A 100 9.07 17.32 -6.38
N HIS A 101 8.07 17.38 -7.26
CA HIS A 101 6.98 16.42 -7.27
C HIS A 101 7.45 15.03 -7.72
N ASP A 102 6.77 14.00 -7.27
CA ASP A 102 6.99 12.62 -7.70
C ASP A 102 6.63 12.45 -9.19
N LEU A 103 7.40 11.65 -9.89
CA LEU A 103 7.17 11.38 -11.31
C LEU A 103 6.15 10.25 -11.48
N LYS A 104 4.91 10.52 -11.09
CA LYS A 104 3.81 9.55 -11.17
C LYS A 104 2.48 10.23 -11.46
N GLU A 105 1.60 9.50 -12.12
CA GLU A 105 0.16 9.72 -12.16
C GLU A 105 -0.54 8.52 -11.56
N PHE A 106 -1.77 8.67 -11.07
CA PHE A 106 -2.46 7.53 -10.46
C PHE A 106 -3.98 7.65 -10.55
N TRP A 107 -4.61 6.50 -10.33
CA TRP A 107 -6.05 6.37 -10.15
C TRP A 107 -6.37 5.79 -8.79
N HIS A 108 -7.38 6.33 -8.09
CA HIS A 108 -7.90 5.78 -6.85
C HIS A 108 -9.29 5.21 -7.02
N THR A 109 -9.46 3.99 -6.50
CA THR A 109 -10.74 3.33 -6.27
C THR A 109 -10.88 3.02 -4.79
N GLY A 110 -11.99 3.40 -4.18
CA GLY A 110 -12.28 3.10 -2.78
C GLY A 110 -13.39 2.06 -2.65
N ARG A 111 -13.78 1.80 -1.41
CA ARG A 111 -14.91 0.92 -1.08
C ARG A 111 -16.21 1.53 -1.56
N ASP A 112 -17.03 0.75 -2.25
CA ASP A 112 -18.41 1.14 -2.57
C ASP A 112 -19.31 0.94 -1.34
N LEU A 113 -20.05 1.98 -0.99
CA LEU A 113 -21.01 1.95 0.10
C LEU A 113 -22.44 2.07 -0.44
N PRO A 114 -23.40 1.34 0.16
CA PRO A 114 -24.83 1.48 -0.21
C PRO A 114 -25.31 2.92 -0.07
N ALA A 115 -26.33 3.27 -0.85
CA ALA A 115 -26.99 4.58 -0.71
C ALA A 115 -27.50 4.77 0.73
N GLY A 116 -27.26 5.95 1.31
CA GLY A 116 -27.66 6.25 2.69
C GLY A 116 -26.73 5.70 3.79
N HIS A 117 -25.65 5.02 3.44
CA HIS A 117 -24.70 4.54 4.44
C HIS A 117 -24.06 5.72 5.19
N PRO A 118 -23.96 5.68 6.56
CA PRO A 118 -23.47 6.80 7.36
C PRO A 118 -22.04 7.23 7.01
N TYR A 119 -21.17 6.31 6.55
CA TYR A 119 -19.80 6.61 6.19
C TYR A 119 -19.62 7.29 4.83
N ARG A 120 -20.69 7.47 4.04
CA ARG A 120 -20.63 8.26 2.79
C ARG A 120 -20.26 9.73 3.01
N LYS A 121 -20.43 10.24 4.23
CA LYS A 121 -19.93 11.58 4.62
C LYS A 121 -18.40 11.69 4.64
N TYR A 122 -17.69 10.54 4.77
CA TYR A 122 -16.23 10.45 4.80
C TYR A 122 -15.65 9.92 3.49
N MET A 123 -16.39 9.06 2.78
CA MET A 123 -15.93 8.35 1.59
C MET A 123 -16.73 8.79 0.36
N ALA A 124 -16.04 9.42 -0.60
CA ALA A 124 -16.66 9.78 -1.87
C ALA A 124 -17.01 8.54 -2.70
N ASP A 125 -17.99 8.69 -3.59
CA ASP A 125 -18.34 7.64 -4.56
C ASP A 125 -17.20 7.43 -5.57
N ASN A 126 -17.07 6.20 -6.05
CA ASN A 126 -16.16 5.88 -7.15
C ASN A 126 -16.66 6.53 -8.45
N VAL A 127 -15.73 6.92 -9.29
CA VAL A 127 -15.95 7.27 -10.69
C VAL A 127 -15.32 6.20 -11.57
N TRP A 128 -15.80 6.06 -12.81
CA TRP A 128 -15.34 4.99 -13.71
C TRP A 128 -15.17 5.53 -15.13
N PRO A 129 -14.06 5.18 -15.82
CA PRO A 129 -13.82 5.66 -17.18
C PRO A 129 -14.73 4.94 -18.18
N SER A 130 -15.45 5.71 -19.00
CA SER A 130 -16.34 5.20 -20.04
C SER A 130 -15.59 4.63 -21.24
N GLU A 131 -14.37 5.11 -21.48
CA GLU A 131 -13.50 4.71 -22.60
C GLU A 131 -12.93 3.31 -22.45
N THR A 132 -12.90 2.80 -21.22
CA THR A 132 -12.38 1.45 -20.88
C THR A 132 -13.43 0.67 -20.10
N PRO A 133 -14.48 0.12 -20.77
CA PRO A 133 -15.62 -0.51 -20.07
C PRO A 133 -15.26 -1.74 -19.23
N GLY A 134 -14.13 -2.39 -19.50
CA GLY A 134 -13.58 -3.48 -18.70
C GLY A 134 -12.91 -3.02 -17.39
N PHE A 135 -12.64 -1.73 -17.24
CA PHE A 135 -11.89 -1.18 -16.11
C PHE A 135 -12.61 -1.40 -14.77
N GLN A 136 -13.88 -0.98 -14.67
CA GLN A 136 -14.65 -1.13 -13.44
C GLN A 136 -14.71 -2.58 -12.94
N PRO A 137 -15.15 -3.59 -13.71
CA PRO A 137 -15.24 -4.97 -13.22
C PRO A 137 -13.87 -5.54 -12.84
N ALA A 138 -12.81 -5.26 -13.61
CA ALA A 138 -11.46 -5.75 -13.32
C ALA A 138 -10.88 -5.15 -12.03
N ILE A 139 -10.99 -3.82 -11.86
CA ILE A 139 -10.45 -3.13 -10.68
C ILE A 139 -11.27 -3.44 -9.43
N SER A 140 -12.59 -3.59 -9.54
CA SER A 140 -13.44 -4.02 -8.42
C SER A 140 -13.11 -5.45 -7.97
N ALA A 141 -12.82 -6.37 -8.90
CA ALA A 141 -12.40 -7.72 -8.58
C ALA A 141 -11.03 -7.73 -7.84
N GLN A 142 -10.07 -6.95 -8.33
CA GLN A 142 -8.76 -6.81 -7.69
C GLN A 142 -8.89 -6.19 -6.29
N PHE A 143 -9.72 -5.16 -6.12
CA PHE A 143 -10.00 -4.57 -4.81
C PHE A 143 -10.51 -5.61 -3.83
N ALA A 144 -11.56 -6.37 -4.21
CA ALA A 144 -12.15 -7.39 -3.35
C ALA A 144 -11.16 -8.51 -2.99
N ALA A 145 -10.32 -8.93 -3.93
CA ALA A 145 -9.31 -9.96 -3.71
C ALA A 145 -8.22 -9.50 -2.73
N LEU A 146 -7.75 -8.25 -2.85
CA LEU A 146 -6.77 -7.67 -1.93
C LEU A 146 -7.36 -7.36 -0.55
N ASP A 147 -8.63 -6.93 -0.49
CA ASP A 147 -9.36 -6.77 0.77
C ASP A 147 -9.42 -8.09 1.55
N GLY A 148 -9.80 -9.19 0.87
CA GLY A 148 -9.84 -10.52 1.46
C GLY A 148 -8.45 -11.05 1.89
N LEU A 149 -7.39 -10.75 1.14
CA LEU A 149 -6.03 -11.09 1.55
C LEU A 149 -5.61 -10.26 2.77
N GLY A 150 -5.94 -8.97 2.79
CA GLY A 150 -5.67 -8.07 3.92
C GLY A 150 -6.29 -8.55 5.23
N LEU A 151 -7.53 -9.05 5.20
CA LEU A 151 -8.18 -9.65 6.37
C LEU A 151 -7.41 -10.87 6.90
N LYS A 152 -6.87 -11.73 6.01
CA LYS A 152 -6.05 -12.88 6.43
C LYS A 152 -4.73 -12.43 7.07
N VAL A 153 -4.09 -11.40 6.54
CA VAL A 153 -2.87 -10.81 7.11
C VAL A 153 -3.17 -10.19 8.48
N LEU A 154 -4.26 -9.43 8.61
CA LEU A 154 -4.68 -8.83 9.89
C LEU A 154 -5.03 -9.88 10.95
N ARG A 155 -5.66 -10.99 10.55
CA ARG A 155 -5.91 -12.12 11.46
C ARG A 155 -4.61 -12.71 11.99
N ALA A 156 -3.60 -12.87 11.14
CA ALA A 156 -2.29 -13.35 11.58
C ALA A 156 -1.57 -12.34 12.51
N ILE A 157 -1.73 -11.03 12.24
CA ILE A 157 -1.22 -9.96 13.12
C ILE A 157 -1.95 -10.01 14.49
N ALA A 158 -3.27 -10.17 14.50
CA ALA A 158 -4.03 -10.30 15.73
C ALA A 158 -3.55 -11.49 16.58
N HIS A 159 -3.38 -12.64 15.95
CA HIS A 159 -2.83 -13.83 16.59
C HIS A 159 -1.42 -13.61 17.17
N TYR A 160 -0.53 -12.96 16.39
CA TYR A 160 0.83 -12.63 16.85
C TYR A 160 0.86 -11.67 18.04
N LEU A 161 -0.10 -10.76 18.11
CA LEU A 161 -0.26 -9.80 19.20
C LEU A 161 -1.03 -10.38 20.40
N GLU A 162 -1.42 -11.67 20.34
CA GLU A 162 -2.22 -12.36 21.36
C GLU A 162 -3.60 -11.73 21.58
N LEU A 163 -4.11 -11.05 20.55
CA LEU A 163 -5.50 -10.58 20.46
C LEU A 163 -6.39 -11.73 19.95
N GLY A 164 -7.69 -11.61 20.10
CA GLY A 164 -8.60 -12.56 19.44
C GLY A 164 -8.40 -12.53 17.92
N ASP A 165 -8.39 -13.70 17.26
CA ASP A 165 -8.12 -13.83 15.81
C ASP A 165 -8.99 -12.88 14.95
N ASP A 166 -10.22 -12.60 15.36
CA ASP A 166 -11.16 -11.75 14.63
C ASP A 166 -11.13 -10.28 15.10
N PHE A 167 -10.12 -9.87 15.89
CA PHE A 167 -10.02 -8.52 16.48
C PHE A 167 -10.12 -7.41 15.42
N PHE A 168 -9.44 -7.54 14.31
CA PHE A 168 -9.39 -6.49 13.30
C PHE A 168 -10.58 -6.50 12.34
N GLU A 169 -11.20 -7.65 12.06
CA GLU A 169 -12.21 -7.75 11.00
C GLU A 169 -13.38 -6.74 11.18
N PRO A 170 -14.01 -6.60 12.35
CA PRO A 170 -15.08 -5.62 12.54
C PRO A 170 -14.60 -4.17 12.45
N THR A 171 -13.31 -3.89 12.63
CA THR A 171 -12.76 -2.52 12.63
C THR A 171 -12.39 -2.02 11.25
N VAL A 172 -12.30 -2.91 10.25
CA VAL A 172 -11.86 -2.58 8.88
C VAL A 172 -12.87 -2.93 7.81
N ARG A 173 -13.92 -3.69 8.13
CA ARG A 173 -14.89 -4.23 7.15
C ARG A 173 -15.51 -3.14 6.29
N GLN A 174 -15.77 -1.96 6.85
CA GLN A 174 -16.29 -0.79 6.17
C GLN A 174 -15.28 0.37 6.17
N GLY A 175 -14.00 0.04 6.29
CA GLY A 175 -12.90 0.98 6.32
C GLY A 175 -12.75 1.77 5.00
N ASN A 176 -12.17 2.96 5.10
CA ASN A 176 -11.90 3.83 3.96
C ASN A 176 -10.71 3.33 3.14
N SER A 177 -10.72 2.03 2.82
CA SER A 177 -9.65 1.38 2.06
C SER A 177 -9.62 1.87 0.62
N ILE A 178 -8.41 1.96 0.06
CA ILE A 178 -8.16 2.50 -1.28
C ILE A 178 -7.23 1.57 -2.06
N LEU A 179 -7.63 1.22 -3.26
CA LEU A 179 -6.75 0.64 -4.27
C LEU A 179 -6.22 1.77 -5.15
N ARG A 180 -4.90 1.94 -5.16
CA ARG A 180 -4.21 2.92 -6.01
C ARG A 180 -3.58 2.21 -7.20
N LEU A 181 -3.91 2.66 -8.40
CA LEU A 181 -3.25 2.23 -9.63
C LEU A 181 -2.23 3.30 -9.99
N LEU A 182 -0.95 2.98 -9.97
CA LEU A 182 0.15 3.89 -10.25
C LEU A 182 0.75 3.64 -11.62
N HIS A 183 1.00 4.72 -12.34
CA HIS A 183 1.82 4.75 -13.55
C HIS A 183 3.00 5.68 -13.38
N TYR A 184 4.19 5.12 -13.51
CA TYR A 184 5.44 5.85 -13.58
C TYR A 184 5.92 5.82 -15.03
N PRO A 185 6.05 6.97 -15.72
CA PRO A 185 6.51 7.01 -17.10
C PRO A 185 7.97 6.59 -17.22
N PRO A 186 8.47 6.38 -18.43
CA PRO A 186 9.91 6.31 -18.69
C PRO A 186 10.63 7.53 -18.10
N VAL A 187 11.76 7.30 -17.44
CA VAL A 187 12.55 8.37 -16.79
C VAL A 187 13.67 8.80 -17.71
N GLY A 188 13.75 10.09 -18.02
CA GLY A 188 14.88 10.65 -18.78
C GLY A 188 16.23 10.44 -18.05
N ALA A 189 17.31 10.33 -18.80
CA ALA A 189 18.64 10.04 -18.24
C ALA A 189 19.08 11.05 -17.18
N ASP A 190 18.72 12.32 -17.36
CA ASP A 190 19.10 13.44 -16.50
C ASP A 190 17.95 13.95 -15.62
N SER A 191 16.90 13.16 -15.44
CA SER A 191 15.75 13.58 -14.63
C SER A 191 16.15 13.73 -13.16
N PRO A 192 15.92 14.89 -12.55
CA PRO A 192 16.14 15.09 -11.11
C PRO A 192 15.02 14.46 -10.24
N HIS A 193 13.91 14.06 -10.87
CA HIS A 193 12.75 13.49 -10.18
C HIS A 193 12.99 12.03 -9.82
N VAL A 194 12.46 11.60 -8.69
CA VAL A 194 12.41 10.21 -8.25
C VAL A 194 11.01 9.63 -8.48
N ARG A 195 10.90 8.30 -8.59
CA ARG A 195 9.61 7.63 -8.77
C ARG A 195 8.68 7.86 -7.58
N ALA A 196 9.17 7.65 -6.34
CA ALA A 196 8.48 8.04 -5.12
C ALA A 196 9.50 8.40 -4.04
N GLY A 197 9.35 9.58 -3.44
CA GLY A 197 10.18 10.03 -2.33
C GLY A 197 9.98 9.19 -1.06
N ALA A 198 10.87 9.37 -0.07
CA ALA A 198 10.77 8.68 1.21
C ALA A 198 9.50 9.10 1.96
N HIS A 199 8.70 8.12 2.41
CA HIS A 199 7.44 8.34 3.12
C HIS A 199 7.07 7.14 3.98
N GLU A 200 6.06 7.31 4.80
CA GLU A 200 5.35 6.29 5.56
C GLU A 200 3.90 6.25 5.11
N ASP A 201 3.26 5.08 5.20
CA ASP A 201 1.85 4.93 4.84
C ASP A 201 0.96 5.25 6.03
N ILE A 202 -0.12 6.01 5.82
CA ILE A 202 -1.01 6.50 6.88
C ILE A 202 -1.94 5.41 7.43
N ASN A 203 -2.25 4.40 6.63
CA ASN A 203 -3.25 3.35 6.83
C ASN A 203 -2.93 2.33 7.93
N VAL A 204 -3.67 1.21 7.97
CA VAL A 204 -3.41 0.06 8.87
C VAL A 204 -2.29 -0.81 8.31
N ILE A 205 -2.50 -1.35 7.13
CA ILE A 205 -1.50 -2.12 6.37
C ILE A 205 -1.64 -1.84 4.87
N THR A 206 -0.52 -1.87 4.16
CA THR A 206 -0.50 -1.83 2.70
C THR A 206 -0.18 -3.20 2.13
N LEU A 207 -0.90 -3.60 1.09
CA LEU A 207 -0.59 -4.78 0.29
C LEU A 207 -0.16 -4.32 -1.10
N LEU A 208 1.07 -4.61 -1.47
CA LEU A 208 1.65 -4.25 -2.76
C LEU A 208 1.92 -5.51 -3.57
N LEU A 209 1.18 -5.69 -4.64
CA LEU A 209 1.52 -6.72 -5.64
C LEU A 209 2.87 -6.41 -6.25
N GLY A 210 3.72 -7.42 -6.38
CA GLY A 210 5.07 -7.28 -6.90
C GLY A 210 5.04 -6.54 -8.25
N ALA A 211 5.75 -5.40 -8.32
CA ALA A 211 5.91 -4.68 -9.56
C ALA A 211 6.93 -5.42 -10.46
N GLU A 212 6.73 -5.37 -11.77
CA GLU A 212 7.67 -5.92 -12.76
C GLU A 212 9.08 -5.28 -12.66
N GLU A 213 9.16 -4.06 -12.13
CA GLU A 213 10.38 -3.27 -11.97
C GLU A 213 10.77 -3.13 -10.50
N ALA A 214 12.02 -3.43 -10.18
CA ALA A 214 12.63 -3.20 -8.86
C ALA A 214 12.67 -1.71 -8.49
N GLY A 215 13.06 -1.41 -7.26
CA GLY A 215 13.29 -0.04 -6.79
C GLY A 215 12.70 0.28 -5.42
N LEU A 216 11.91 -0.63 -4.84
CA LEU A 216 11.43 -0.47 -3.47
C LEU A 216 12.60 -0.65 -2.49
N GLU A 217 12.80 0.33 -1.63
CA GLU A 217 13.78 0.30 -0.54
C GLU A 217 13.13 0.72 0.78
N VAL A 218 13.53 0.09 1.85
CA VAL A 218 13.05 0.30 3.21
C VAL A 218 14.21 0.82 4.07
N LEU A 219 13.96 1.83 4.88
CA LEU A 219 14.94 2.37 5.82
C LEU A 219 14.95 1.50 7.08
N ASP A 220 16.06 0.83 7.35
CA ASP A 220 16.18 0.01 8.55
C ASP A 220 16.45 0.87 9.81
N ARG A 221 16.51 0.20 10.97
CA ARG A 221 16.74 0.86 12.26
C ARG A 221 18.15 1.46 12.40
N ASP A 222 19.09 1.01 11.57
CA ASP A 222 20.47 1.50 11.53
C ASP A 222 20.64 2.64 10.52
N GLY A 223 19.55 3.10 9.90
CA GLY A 223 19.53 4.18 8.92
C GLY A 223 20.05 3.76 7.54
N GLN A 224 20.05 2.44 7.24
CA GLN A 224 20.48 1.92 5.96
C GLN A 224 19.26 1.60 5.07
N TRP A 225 19.37 1.93 3.79
CA TRP A 225 18.35 1.57 2.80
C TRP A 225 18.53 0.11 2.35
N LEU A 226 17.54 -0.72 2.67
CA LEU A 226 17.51 -2.14 2.29
C LEU A 226 16.62 -2.33 1.06
N PRO A 227 17.14 -2.90 -0.03
CA PRO A 227 16.31 -3.19 -1.20
C PRO A 227 15.35 -4.36 -0.91
N ILE A 228 14.09 -4.18 -1.29
CA ILE A 228 13.08 -5.23 -1.25
C ILE A 228 12.88 -5.77 -2.66
N SER A 229 13.31 -7.00 -2.88
CA SER A 229 13.24 -7.69 -4.17
C SER A 229 12.50 -9.02 -3.98
N PRO A 230 11.16 -8.99 -3.83
CA PRO A 230 10.40 -10.21 -3.58
C PRO A 230 10.43 -11.12 -4.81
N PRO A 231 10.28 -12.45 -4.63
CA PRO A 231 10.03 -13.34 -5.75
C PRO A 231 8.82 -12.90 -6.57
N ALA A 232 8.85 -13.20 -7.88
CA ALA A 232 7.69 -12.96 -8.73
C ALA A 232 6.44 -13.65 -8.16
N GLY A 233 5.29 -12.99 -8.25
CA GLY A 233 4.03 -13.51 -7.70
C GLY A 233 3.94 -13.44 -6.17
N SER A 234 4.78 -12.63 -5.50
CA SER A 234 4.64 -12.32 -4.07
C SER A 234 3.89 -11.01 -3.85
N VAL A 235 3.30 -10.86 -2.67
CA VAL A 235 2.76 -9.60 -2.16
C VAL A 235 3.69 -9.06 -1.08
N VAL A 236 4.12 -7.81 -1.21
CA VAL A 236 4.81 -7.09 -0.13
C VAL A 236 3.74 -6.45 0.75
N CYS A 237 3.85 -6.67 2.05
CA CYS A 237 2.95 -6.06 3.03
C CYS A 237 3.76 -5.15 3.96
N ASN A 238 3.24 -3.96 4.28
CA ASN A 238 3.84 -3.08 5.28
C ASN A 238 2.82 -2.53 6.27
N ILE A 239 3.30 -2.25 7.46
CA ILE A 239 2.56 -1.60 8.53
C ILE A 239 2.43 -0.11 8.19
N GLY A 240 1.24 0.45 8.46
CA GLY A 240 0.98 1.87 8.37
C GLY A 240 0.90 2.55 9.74
N ASP A 241 0.84 3.89 9.72
CA ASP A 241 0.88 4.75 10.93
C ASP A 241 -0.27 4.47 11.90
N MET A 242 -1.46 4.10 11.39
CA MET A 242 -2.60 3.76 12.25
C MET A 242 -2.31 2.52 13.10
N LEU A 243 -1.73 1.46 12.50
CA LEU A 243 -1.40 0.25 13.24
C LEU A 243 -0.16 0.45 14.13
N GLN A 244 0.82 1.24 13.70
CA GLN A 244 1.94 1.65 14.54
C GLN A 244 1.44 2.37 15.79
N ARG A 245 0.50 3.31 15.65
CA ARG A 245 -0.10 4.03 16.77
C ARG A 245 -0.84 3.08 17.73
N LEU A 246 -1.68 2.19 17.18
CA LEU A 246 -2.43 1.20 17.94
C LEU A 246 -1.51 0.29 18.76
N THR A 247 -0.37 -0.11 18.20
CA THR A 247 0.59 -1.04 18.80
C THR A 247 1.75 -0.36 19.53
N ASN A 248 1.66 0.95 19.80
CA ASN A 248 2.70 1.71 20.51
C ASN A 248 4.10 1.53 19.91
N HIS A 249 4.22 1.42 18.56
CA HIS A 249 5.42 1.12 17.80
C HIS A 249 5.98 -0.31 17.96
N ARG A 250 5.24 -1.25 18.56
CA ARG A 250 5.63 -2.66 18.52
C ARG A 250 5.70 -3.16 17.08
N LEU A 251 4.72 -2.75 16.26
CA LEU A 251 4.76 -2.92 14.80
C LEU A 251 5.00 -1.54 14.16
N PRO A 252 6.22 -1.24 13.69
CA PRO A 252 6.55 0.09 13.19
C PRO A 252 6.04 0.33 11.77
N SER A 253 5.52 1.54 11.51
CA SER A 253 5.39 2.09 10.16
C SER A 253 6.78 2.54 9.71
N THR A 254 7.32 1.91 8.70
CA THR A 254 8.72 2.09 8.32
C THR A 254 8.82 2.93 7.05
N THR A 255 9.68 3.95 7.10
CA THR A 255 9.97 4.81 5.96
C THR A 255 10.48 3.99 4.78
N HIS A 256 9.89 4.20 3.61
CA HIS A 256 10.26 3.52 2.38
C HIS A 256 10.22 4.46 1.18
N ARG A 257 10.87 4.08 0.08
CA ARG A 257 10.93 4.86 -1.15
C ARG A 257 10.98 3.98 -2.38
N VAL A 258 10.70 4.57 -3.56
CA VAL A 258 10.91 3.91 -4.86
C VAL A 258 11.95 4.70 -5.63
N VAL A 259 13.16 4.13 -5.73
CA VAL A 259 14.26 4.73 -6.46
C VAL A 259 14.10 4.55 -7.97
N ASN A 260 14.78 5.38 -8.74
CA ASN A 260 14.81 5.23 -10.19
C ASN A 260 15.54 3.94 -10.58
N PRO A 261 15.10 3.26 -11.65
CA PRO A 261 15.74 2.04 -12.10
C PRO A 261 17.14 2.31 -12.65
N ALA A 262 17.93 1.24 -12.79
CA ALA A 262 19.20 1.27 -13.47
C ALA A 262 19.07 1.89 -14.90
N PRO A 263 20.11 2.52 -15.44
CA PRO A 263 20.04 3.26 -16.72
C PRO A 263 19.40 2.44 -17.85
N GLU A 264 19.67 1.15 -17.92
CA GLU A 264 19.19 0.22 -18.96
C GLU A 264 17.66 0.00 -18.89
N ARG A 265 17.05 0.28 -17.72
CA ARG A 265 15.62 0.10 -17.46
C ARG A 265 14.84 1.41 -17.41
N ARG A 266 15.49 2.57 -17.52
CA ARG A 266 14.85 3.90 -17.47
C ARG A 266 13.84 4.14 -18.59
N GLY A 267 14.05 3.53 -19.74
CA GLY A 267 13.17 3.62 -20.91
C GLY A 267 11.83 2.88 -20.78
N PHE A 268 11.58 2.20 -19.67
CA PHE A 268 10.35 1.42 -19.43
C PHE A 268 9.46 2.08 -18.37
N ALA A 269 8.18 2.14 -18.68
CA ALA A 269 7.16 2.53 -17.70
C ALA A 269 7.06 1.47 -16.59
N ARG A 270 6.69 1.89 -15.38
CA ARG A 270 6.40 1.00 -14.25
C ARG A 270 4.94 1.18 -13.84
N TYR A 271 4.28 0.06 -13.59
CA TYR A 271 2.95 0.03 -12.99
C TYR A 271 3.02 -0.60 -11.60
N SER A 272 2.22 -0.10 -10.67
CA SER A 272 2.18 -0.58 -9.28
C SER A 272 0.78 -0.41 -8.72
N THR A 273 0.33 -1.35 -7.92
CA THR A 273 -1.05 -1.37 -7.43
C THR A 273 -1.09 -1.61 -5.92
N PRO A 274 -0.67 -0.62 -5.09
CA PRO A 274 -0.83 -0.72 -3.65
C PRO A 274 -2.30 -0.67 -3.24
N TYR A 275 -2.66 -1.53 -2.30
CA TYR A 275 -3.94 -1.53 -1.62
C TYR A 275 -3.72 -1.05 -0.17
N PHE A 276 -4.28 0.10 0.14
CA PHE A 276 -4.22 0.72 1.46
C PHE A 276 -5.44 0.31 2.28
N LEU A 277 -5.26 -0.61 3.21
CA LEU A 277 -6.32 -1.08 4.09
C LEU A 277 -6.44 -0.14 5.28
N HIS A 278 -7.62 0.43 5.49
CA HIS A 278 -7.90 1.40 6.54
C HIS A 278 -8.90 0.88 7.56
N PHE A 279 -8.83 1.40 8.78
CA PHE A 279 -9.91 1.29 9.75
C PHE A 279 -11.19 1.97 9.25
N GLU A 280 -12.32 1.60 9.86
CA GLU A 280 -13.56 2.35 9.73
C GLU A 280 -13.36 3.78 10.24
N PRO A 281 -13.96 4.80 9.60
CA PRO A 281 -13.68 6.20 9.92
C PRO A 281 -13.85 6.56 11.39
N GLU A 282 -14.87 6.00 12.05
CA GLU A 282 -15.20 6.27 13.45
C GLU A 282 -14.51 5.33 14.45
N TYR A 283 -13.65 4.38 13.96
CA TYR A 283 -12.86 3.53 14.83
C TYR A 283 -11.90 4.38 15.66
N LEU A 284 -11.94 4.19 16.99
CA LEU A 284 -11.07 4.90 17.93
C LEU A 284 -9.74 4.16 18.06
N ILE A 285 -8.66 4.77 17.58
CA ILE A 285 -7.30 4.25 17.70
C ILE A 285 -6.79 4.56 19.10
N GLU A 286 -6.97 3.62 20.01
CA GLU A 286 -6.48 3.64 21.39
C GLU A 286 -5.34 2.65 21.53
N THR A 287 -4.23 3.07 22.15
CA THR A 287 -3.04 2.21 22.32
C THR A 287 -3.41 0.93 23.06
N LEU A 288 -3.04 -0.22 22.52
CA LEU A 288 -3.26 -1.53 23.14
C LEU A 288 -2.52 -1.62 24.48
N PRO A 289 -3.20 -1.99 25.59
CA PRO A 289 -2.56 -2.07 26.91
C PRO A 289 -1.35 -3.00 26.94
N ASP A 290 -1.40 -4.13 26.23
CA ASP A 290 -0.32 -5.12 26.18
C ASP A 290 0.91 -4.65 25.36
N CYS A 291 0.80 -3.49 24.71
CA CYS A 291 1.94 -2.80 24.05
C CYS A 291 2.54 -1.69 24.92
N VAL A 292 2.13 -1.58 26.18
CA VAL A 292 2.63 -0.56 27.12
C VAL A 292 3.23 -1.23 28.35
N ASP A 293 4.49 -0.90 28.65
CA ASP A 293 5.20 -1.34 29.85
C ASP A 293 6.17 -0.26 30.34
N ALA A 294 6.97 -0.55 31.37
CA ALA A 294 7.94 0.39 31.93
C ALA A 294 9.06 0.77 30.94
N ALA A 295 9.40 -0.12 30.02
CA ALA A 295 10.40 0.13 28.97
C ALA A 295 9.79 0.84 27.74
N HIS A 296 8.49 0.65 27.53
CA HIS A 296 7.72 1.18 26.39
C HIS A 296 6.49 1.96 26.90
N PRO A 297 6.67 3.15 27.50
CA PRO A 297 5.54 3.95 28.01
C PRO A 297 4.62 4.34 26.85
N ASN A 298 3.34 4.55 27.18
CA ASN A 298 2.34 4.94 26.18
C ASN A 298 2.73 6.27 25.50
N ARG A 299 2.97 6.19 24.19
CA ARG A 299 3.35 7.34 23.34
C ARG A 299 2.12 8.17 22.93
N TYR A 300 0.93 7.60 23.03
CA TYR A 300 -0.31 8.17 22.54
C TYR A 300 -1.42 8.11 23.60
N PRO A 301 -1.29 8.89 24.69
CA PRO A 301 -2.25 8.84 25.80
C PRO A 301 -3.65 9.30 25.40
N GLU A 302 -3.77 10.11 24.34
CA GLU A 302 -5.05 10.60 23.81
C GLU A 302 -5.46 9.76 22.62
N PRO A 303 -6.57 9.00 22.70
CA PRO A 303 -7.12 8.28 21.57
C PRO A 303 -7.59 9.23 20.46
N ILE A 304 -7.61 8.77 19.21
CA ILE A 304 -8.05 9.54 18.05
C ILE A 304 -8.87 8.66 17.10
N THR A 305 -9.90 9.21 16.45
CA THR A 305 -10.60 8.44 15.42
C THR A 305 -9.73 8.24 14.19
N ALA A 306 -9.96 7.15 13.45
CA ALA A 306 -9.21 6.88 12.22
C ALA A 306 -9.37 8.01 11.19
N GLU A 307 -10.56 8.61 11.11
CA GLU A 307 -10.82 9.76 10.23
C GLU A 307 -10.03 11.00 10.66
N ASP A 308 -10.07 11.37 11.95
CA ASP A 308 -9.35 12.54 12.44
C ASP A 308 -7.84 12.38 12.26
N PHE A 309 -7.31 11.16 12.50
CA PHE A 309 -5.91 10.84 12.25
C PHE A 309 -5.56 10.97 10.77
N LEU A 310 -6.40 10.43 9.87
CA LEU A 310 -6.21 10.60 8.43
C LEU A 310 -6.19 12.06 8.02
N GLN A 311 -7.15 12.87 8.51
CA GLN A 311 -7.22 14.30 8.21
C GLN A 311 -6.01 15.08 8.75
N GLU A 312 -5.49 14.71 9.92
CA GLU A 312 -4.25 15.27 10.47
C GLU A 312 -3.06 15.00 9.54
N ARG A 313 -2.86 13.74 9.14
CA ARG A 313 -1.77 13.34 8.22
C ARG A 313 -1.88 14.01 6.85
N LEU A 314 -3.08 14.08 6.26
CA LEU A 314 -3.30 14.73 4.96
C LEU A 314 -2.95 16.23 4.99
N ARG A 315 -3.25 16.92 6.09
CA ARG A 315 -2.84 18.33 6.28
C ARG A 315 -1.33 18.49 6.37
N GLU A 316 -0.63 17.59 7.08
CA GLU A 316 0.84 17.63 7.20
C GLU A 316 1.55 17.45 5.86
N ILE A 317 1.02 16.61 4.96
CA ILE A 317 1.56 16.38 3.62
C ILE A 317 0.97 17.32 2.56
N LYS A 318 0.18 18.32 2.97
CA LYS A 318 -0.42 19.36 2.11
C LYS A 318 -1.32 18.83 0.98
N LEU A 319 -2.00 17.73 1.20
CA LEU A 319 -3.02 17.19 0.28
C LEU A 319 -4.44 17.73 0.59
N LYS A 320 -4.59 18.43 1.70
CA LYS A 320 -5.80 19.20 2.09
C LYS A 320 -5.43 20.50 2.75
#